data_6fa5f9e0c01991192d04b38822bb370e
#
_entry.id   6fa5f9e0c01991192d04b38822bb370e
#
_cell.length_a   1.000
_cell.length_b   1.000
_cell.length_c   1.000
_cell.angle_alpha   90.00
_cell.angle_beta   90.00
_cell.angle_gamma   90.00
#
_symmetry.space_group_name_H-M   'P 1'
#
loop_
_entity.id
_entity.type
_entity.pdbx_description
1 polymer ?
#
loop_
_entity_poly.entity_id
_entity_poly.type
_entity_poly.pdbx_seq_one_letter_code
_entity_poly.pdbx_strand_id
1 'polypeptide(L)'
;MSAQTANGDATEELAAPPVVDQPTWEAALAELRTREKAATRELDAIAAARRRLPMVELPDYVLEGADGPIRLADVFEGKRQLIVYNHMWFPGETWQCPGCTGFTSQFTRLEFLDSYDARFVIVTQGPIDEALAYKARVGNKMTWYSTADSPFGTDMGAPPGGGFQVNVFFRIGDTVYRTYNTQGRGTEQLSYSFPLIDLLPYGRQEEWQDSPEGWPQSPTYSGWASSEAYARYAEAT
;
A
#
# COMPACT_ATOMS: atom_id res chain seq x y z
N MET A 1 -56.31 -20.68 15.70
CA MET A 1 -55.52 -19.96 16.71
C MET A 1 -54.05 -20.22 16.41
N SER A 2 -53.46 -19.35 15.64
CA SER A 2 -52.03 -19.45 15.26
C SER A 2 -51.25 -18.44 16.10
N ALA A 3 -50.33 -18.94 16.90
CA ALA A 3 -49.42 -18.12 17.68
C ALA A 3 -48.35 -17.56 16.74
N GLN A 4 -48.34 -16.26 16.56
CA GLN A 4 -47.29 -15.50 15.95
C GLN A 4 -46.14 -15.38 16.97
N THR A 5 -45.07 -16.12 16.76
CA THR A 5 -43.82 -15.89 17.45
C THR A 5 -43.20 -14.59 16.92
N ALA A 6 -43.19 -13.57 17.75
CA ALA A 6 -42.41 -12.35 17.52
C ALA A 6 -40.93 -12.70 17.62
N ASN A 7 -40.25 -12.74 16.49
CA ASN A 7 -38.79 -12.63 16.46
C ASN A 7 -38.45 -11.21 16.90
N GLY A 8 -38.02 -11.05 18.13
CA GLY A 8 -37.36 -9.84 18.59
C GLY A 8 -36.02 -9.76 17.91
N ASP A 9 -35.92 -8.83 16.97
CA ASP A 9 -34.66 -8.36 16.41
C ASP A 9 -33.94 -7.60 17.53
N ALA A 10 -33.14 -8.34 18.32
CA ALA A 10 -32.20 -7.73 19.24
C ALA A 10 -31.10 -7.13 18.37
N THR A 11 -31.24 -5.89 17.98
CA THR A 11 -30.12 -5.11 17.49
C THR A 11 -29.07 -5.11 18.61
N GLU A 12 -28.04 -5.90 18.43
CA GLU A 12 -26.86 -5.89 19.30
C GLU A 12 -26.36 -4.46 19.35
N GLU A 13 -26.53 -3.79 20.46
CA GLU A 13 -26.12 -2.39 20.63
C GLU A 13 -24.62 -2.36 20.64
N LEU A 14 -24.03 -1.95 19.52
CA LEU A 14 -22.58 -1.81 19.40
C LEU A 14 -22.06 -0.80 20.43
N ALA A 15 -21.02 -1.18 21.16
CA ALA A 15 -20.36 -0.25 22.08
C ALA A 15 -19.90 1.00 21.32
N ALA A 16 -20.00 2.16 21.96
CA ALA A 16 -19.67 3.45 21.36
C ALA A 16 -18.81 4.30 22.31
N PRO A 17 -18.05 5.27 21.79
CA PRO A 17 -17.35 6.23 22.64
C PRO A 17 -18.32 6.95 23.59
N PRO A 18 -17.88 7.32 24.80
CA PRO A 18 -18.72 8.03 25.76
C PRO A 18 -19.14 9.40 25.22
N VAL A 19 -20.40 9.75 25.43
CA VAL A 19 -20.90 11.11 25.15
C VAL A 19 -20.58 12.01 26.34
N VAL A 20 -19.89 13.11 26.07
CA VAL A 20 -19.49 14.11 27.07
C VAL A 20 -19.88 15.51 26.61
N ASP A 21 -19.73 16.50 27.47
CA ASP A 21 -19.89 17.90 27.09
C ASP A 21 -18.68 18.41 26.25
N GLN A 22 -18.89 19.53 25.55
CA GLN A 22 -17.88 20.12 24.67
C GLN A 22 -16.55 20.45 25.37
N PRO A 23 -16.51 21.08 26.57
CA PRO A 23 -15.26 21.34 27.27
C PRO A 23 -14.46 20.08 27.63
N THR A 24 -15.15 19.02 28.06
CA THR A 24 -14.52 17.73 28.37
C THR A 24 -13.91 17.09 27.13
N TRP A 25 -14.63 17.11 26.00
CA TRP A 25 -14.13 16.62 24.72
C TRP A 25 -12.91 17.42 24.23
N GLU A 26 -12.97 18.75 24.30
CA GLU A 26 -11.86 19.63 23.89
C GLU A 26 -10.59 19.38 24.72
N ALA A 27 -10.72 19.15 26.00
CA ALA A 27 -9.60 18.83 26.89
C ALA A 27 -8.94 17.50 26.49
N ALA A 28 -9.73 16.45 26.28
CA ALA A 28 -9.23 15.14 25.83
C ALA A 28 -8.55 15.23 24.45
N LEU A 29 -9.17 15.96 23.51
CA LEU A 29 -8.61 16.18 22.17
C LEU A 29 -7.28 16.96 22.24
N ALA A 30 -7.14 17.95 23.11
CA ALA A 30 -5.89 18.70 23.27
C ALA A 30 -4.74 17.84 23.79
N GLU A 31 -5.02 16.89 24.68
CA GLU A 31 -4.05 15.89 25.13
C GLU A 31 -3.61 14.97 23.99
N LEU A 32 -4.57 14.41 23.23
CA LEU A 32 -4.28 13.57 22.05
C LEU A 32 -3.42 14.32 21.05
N ARG A 33 -3.77 15.56 20.69
CA ARG A 33 -3.01 16.40 19.75
C ARG A 33 -1.56 16.65 20.17
N THR A 34 -1.30 16.67 21.48
CA THR A 34 0.07 16.79 21.99
C THR A 34 0.89 15.55 21.62
N ARG A 35 0.31 14.37 21.73
CA ARG A 35 0.92 13.09 21.32
C ARG A 35 1.10 13.02 19.81
N GLU A 36 0.09 13.39 19.02
CA GLU A 36 0.15 13.44 17.56
C GLU A 36 1.28 14.35 17.06
N LYS A 37 1.43 15.53 17.69
CA LYS A 37 2.51 16.45 17.36
C LYS A 37 3.90 15.87 17.69
N ALA A 38 4.03 15.11 18.77
CA ALA A 38 5.28 14.42 19.10
C ALA A 38 5.58 13.31 18.07
N ALA A 39 4.57 12.52 17.68
CA ALA A 39 4.70 11.49 16.64
C ALA A 39 5.10 12.09 15.29
N THR A 40 4.53 13.22 14.88
CA THR A 40 4.92 13.93 13.64
C THR A 40 6.40 14.31 13.65
N ARG A 41 6.91 14.86 14.78
CA ARG A 41 8.34 15.19 14.91
C ARG A 41 9.25 13.96 14.83
N GLU A 42 8.81 12.84 15.39
CA GLU A 42 9.55 11.58 15.29
C GLU A 42 9.57 11.06 13.84
N LEU A 43 8.45 11.13 13.12
CA LEU A 43 8.41 10.79 11.68
C LEU A 43 9.34 11.69 10.86
N ASP A 44 9.45 12.98 11.18
CA ASP A 44 10.40 13.89 10.53
C ASP A 44 11.86 13.49 10.82
N ALA A 45 12.16 13.09 12.06
CA ALA A 45 13.48 12.60 12.45
C ALA A 45 13.84 11.30 11.75
N ILE A 46 12.91 10.35 11.65
CA ILE A 46 13.06 9.10 10.90
C ILE A 46 13.30 9.41 9.41
N ALA A 47 12.53 10.32 8.81
CA ALA A 47 12.73 10.73 7.42
C ALA A 47 14.12 11.38 7.21
N ALA A 48 14.59 12.17 8.17
CA ALA A 48 15.94 12.73 8.15
C ALA A 48 17.04 11.65 8.28
N ALA A 49 16.83 10.63 9.10
CA ALA A 49 17.72 9.49 9.22
C ALA A 49 17.76 8.67 7.92
N ARG A 50 16.59 8.42 7.31
CA ARG A 50 16.49 7.70 6.02
C ARG A 50 17.30 8.37 4.92
N ARG A 51 17.29 9.70 4.83
CA ARG A 51 18.12 10.46 3.87
C ARG A 51 19.64 10.32 4.08
N ARG A 52 20.07 9.77 5.20
CA ARG A 52 21.50 9.57 5.55
C ARG A 52 21.92 8.11 5.44
N LEU A 53 21.02 7.21 5.06
CA LEU A 53 21.39 5.82 4.83
C LEU A 53 22.43 5.73 3.72
N PRO A 54 23.42 4.86 3.85
CA PRO A 54 24.31 4.52 2.73
C PRO A 54 23.48 3.80 1.67
N MET A 55 23.95 3.84 0.43
CA MET A 55 23.33 3.17 -0.71
C MET A 55 24.19 2.03 -1.21
N VAL A 56 23.56 1.04 -1.83
CA VAL A 56 24.20 -0.15 -2.41
C VAL A 56 24.11 -0.07 -3.92
N GLU A 57 25.25 -0.20 -4.60
CA GLU A 57 25.30 -0.30 -6.05
C GLU A 57 24.63 -1.60 -6.52
N LEU A 58 23.83 -1.50 -7.57
CA LEU A 58 23.14 -2.64 -8.15
C LEU A 58 23.77 -3.07 -9.48
N PRO A 59 23.66 -4.36 -9.84
CA PRO A 59 23.92 -4.83 -11.19
C PRO A 59 23.01 -4.15 -12.22
N ASP A 60 23.40 -4.20 -13.48
CA ASP A 60 22.59 -3.71 -14.59
C ASP A 60 21.47 -4.73 -14.89
N TYR A 61 20.33 -4.56 -14.24
CA TYR A 61 19.15 -5.39 -14.44
C TYR A 61 18.41 -5.00 -15.72
N VAL A 62 17.86 -6.00 -16.39
CA VAL A 62 16.89 -5.84 -17.48
C VAL A 62 15.54 -6.32 -16.99
N LEU A 63 14.51 -5.52 -17.20
CA LEU A 63 13.12 -5.80 -16.94
C LEU A 63 12.38 -5.90 -18.29
N GLU A 64 11.14 -6.42 -18.26
CA GLU A 64 10.28 -6.44 -19.45
C GLU A 64 9.17 -5.39 -19.29
N GLY A 65 9.07 -4.48 -20.25
CA GLY A 65 8.03 -3.46 -20.33
C GLY A 65 7.04 -3.75 -21.46
N ALA A 66 6.04 -2.88 -21.64
CA ALA A 66 5.05 -3.00 -22.72
C ALA A 66 5.67 -3.00 -24.12
N ASP A 67 6.80 -2.33 -24.29
CA ASP A 67 7.51 -2.17 -25.56
C ASP A 67 8.74 -3.10 -25.70
N GLY A 68 8.89 -4.05 -24.78
CA GLY A 68 10.00 -5.00 -24.74
C GLY A 68 10.99 -4.77 -23.60
N PRO A 69 12.17 -5.42 -23.68
CA PRO A 69 13.20 -5.34 -22.64
C PRO A 69 13.68 -3.92 -22.39
N ILE A 70 13.85 -3.57 -21.11
CA ILE A 70 14.30 -2.24 -20.69
C ILE A 70 15.31 -2.38 -19.54
N ARG A 71 16.43 -1.64 -19.59
CA ARG A 71 17.38 -1.59 -18.49
C ARG A 71 16.78 -0.86 -17.30
N LEU A 72 17.09 -1.30 -16.07
CA LEU A 72 16.64 -0.63 -14.86
C LEU A 72 16.98 0.88 -14.84
N ALA A 73 18.15 1.26 -15.34
CA ALA A 73 18.55 2.66 -15.46
C ALA A 73 17.61 3.49 -16.35
N ASP A 74 17.01 2.88 -17.37
CA ASP A 74 16.11 3.54 -18.31
C ASP A 74 14.68 3.62 -17.78
N VAL A 75 14.31 2.74 -16.84
CA VAL A 75 13.00 2.80 -16.11
C VAL A 75 12.81 4.13 -15.37
N PHE A 76 13.88 4.81 -15.04
CA PHE A 76 13.84 6.15 -14.43
C PHE A 76 13.29 7.25 -15.36
N GLU A 77 13.24 7.03 -16.68
CA GLU A 77 12.77 8.02 -17.67
C GLU A 77 13.38 9.42 -17.47
N GLY A 78 14.70 9.46 -17.27
CA GLY A 78 15.45 10.70 -17.07
C GLY A 78 15.43 11.26 -15.64
N LYS A 79 14.60 10.73 -14.75
CA LYS A 79 14.60 11.11 -13.32
C LYS A 79 15.80 10.52 -12.59
N ARG A 80 16.16 11.08 -11.44
CA ARG A 80 17.22 10.54 -10.59
C ARG A 80 16.72 9.59 -9.49
N GLN A 81 15.44 9.64 -9.16
CA GLN A 81 14.88 8.87 -8.08
C GLN A 81 13.74 7.97 -8.58
N LEU A 82 13.71 6.73 -8.12
CA LEU A 82 12.70 5.76 -8.53
C LEU A 82 12.15 5.05 -7.30
N ILE A 83 10.83 5.03 -7.18
CA ILE A 83 10.09 4.24 -6.20
C ILE A 83 9.49 3.06 -6.96
N VAL A 84 9.78 1.86 -6.49
CA VAL A 84 9.30 0.62 -7.10
C VAL A 84 8.47 -0.15 -6.09
N TYR A 85 7.23 -0.43 -6.41
CA TYR A 85 6.39 -1.36 -5.66
C TYR A 85 6.43 -2.74 -6.30
N ASN A 86 6.79 -3.78 -5.54
CA ASN A 86 6.67 -5.15 -5.99
C ASN A 86 5.27 -5.70 -5.68
N HIS A 87 4.49 -5.95 -6.72
CA HIS A 87 3.16 -6.55 -6.65
C HIS A 87 3.29 -8.07 -6.69
N MET A 88 2.78 -8.77 -5.67
CA MET A 88 2.78 -10.24 -5.64
C MET A 88 2.03 -10.79 -6.85
N TRP A 89 2.55 -11.88 -7.39
CA TRP A 89 1.96 -12.57 -8.53
C TRP A 89 1.76 -14.05 -8.24
N PHE A 90 0.56 -14.52 -8.51
CA PHE A 90 0.17 -15.93 -8.37
C PHE A 90 -0.09 -16.50 -9.76
N PRO A 91 0.84 -17.29 -10.35
CA PRO A 91 0.69 -17.81 -11.69
C PRO A 91 -0.60 -18.63 -11.85
N GLY A 92 -1.33 -18.39 -12.94
CA GLY A 92 -2.59 -19.08 -13.25
C GLY A 92 -3.82 -18.53 -12.53
N GLU A 93 -3.66 -17.62 -11.57
CA GLU A 93 -4.80 -17.03 -10.87
C GLU A 93 -5.39 -15.85 -11.67
N THR A 94 -6.70 -15.82 -11.77
CA THR A 94 -7.43 -14.72 -12.42
C THR A 94 -7.32 -13.43 -11.63
N TRP A 95 -7.33 -13.52 -10.30
CA TRP A 95 -7.26 -12.42 -9.36
C TRP A 95 -5.98 -12.51 -8.55
N GLN A 96 -5.20 -11.45 -8.59
CA GLN A 96 -3.93 -11.36 -7.88
C GLN A 96 -4.15 -10.88 -6.44
N CYS A 97 -3.09 -10.72 -5.66
CA CYS A 97 -3.12 -10.33 -4.25
C CYS A 97 -4.07 -9.15 -3.97
N PRO A 98 -5.12 -9.30 -3.13
CA PRO A 98 -6.07 -8.23 -2.82
C PRO A 98 -5.39 -7.01 -2.17
N GLY A 99 -4.45 -7.25 -1.26
CA GLY A 99 -3.71 -6.19 -0.59
C GLY A 99 -2.85 -5.37 -1.55
N CYS A 100 -2.11 -6.05 -2.45
CA CYS A 100 -1.32 -5.36 -3.48
C CYS A 100 -2.21 -4.58 -4.44
N THR A 101 -3.34 -5.17 -4.87
CA THR A 101 -4.30 -4.53 -5.76
C THR A 101 -4.90 -3.29 -5.09
N GLY A 102 -5.37 -3.43 -3.85
CA GLY A 102 -5.93 -2.31 -3.09
C GLY A 102 -4.93 -1.20 -2.82
N PHE A 103 -3.71 -1.56 -2.42
CA PHE A 103 -2.64 -0.60 -2.20
C PHE A 103 -2.30 0.19 -3.46
N THR A 104 -2.07 -0.49 -4.58
CA THR A 104 -1.64 0.17 -5.82
C THR A 104 -2.76 0.89 -6.55
N SER A 105 -4.02 0.52 -6.34
CA SER A 105 -5.19 1.21 -6.91
C SER A 105 -5.40 2.61 -6.32
N GLN A 106 -4.78 2.92 -5.18
CA GLN A 106 -4.84 4.25 -4.58
C GLN A 106 -3.95 5.28 -5.28
N PHE A 107 -2.94 4.83 -6.05
CA PHE A 107 -2.03 5.70 -6.78
C PHE A 107 -2.62 6.03 -8.15
N THR A 108 -3.36 7.12 -8.23
CA THR A 108 -4.02 7.54 -9.47
C THR A 108 -3.36 8.76 -10.09
N ARG A 109 -2.75 9.62 -9.28
CA ARG A 109 -2.15 10.88 -9.69
C ARG A 109 -0.90 11.16 -8.85
N LEU A 110 0.27 10.99 -9.47
CA LEU A 110 1.58 11.15 -8.81
C LEU A 110 2.45 12.21 -9.51
N GLU A 111 1.84 13.11 -10.27
CA GLU A 111 2.55 14.14 -11.05
C GLU A 111 3.41 15.06 -10.17
N PHE A 112 3.07 15.21 -8.90
CA PHE A 112 3.90 15.98 -7.96
C PHE A 112 5.31 15.38 -7.78
N LEU A 113 5.50 14.08 -8.01
CA LEU A 113 6.82 13.44 -7.96
C LEU A 113 7.78 14.03 -9.01
N ASP A 114 7.26 14.54 -10.13
CA ASP A 114 8.06 15.20 -11.15
C ASP A 114 8.85 16.39 -10.60
N SER A 115 8.24 17.15 -9.68
CA SER A 115 8.88 18.30 -9.02
C SER A 115 10.01 17.89 -8.07
N TYR A 116 10.05 16.62 -7.68
CA TYR A 116 11.09 16.03 -6.83
C TYR A 116 12.06 15.15 -7.61
N ASP A 117 12.05 15.23 -8.95
CA ASP A 117 12.88 14.42 -9.81
C ASP A 117 12.76 12.92 -9.51
N ALA A 118 11.51 12.47 -9.31
CA ALA A 118 11.18 11.13 -8.88
C ALA A 118 10.08 10.50 -9.75
N ARG A 119 10.08 9.18 -9.83
CA ARG A 119 9.08 8.36 -10.53
C ARG A 119 8.62 7.22 -9.64
N PHE A 120 7.38 6.77 -9.84
CA PHE A 120 6.82 5.58 -9.22
C PHE A 120 6.42 4.57 -10.30
N VAL A 121 6.80 3.31 -10.11
CA VAL A 121 6.41 2.20 -10.99
C VAL A 121 6.06 0.97 -10.17
N ILE A 122 5.37 0.04 -10.81
CA ILE A 122 5.04 -1.28 -10.24
C ILE A 122 5.85 -2.32 -11.00
N VAL A 123 6.42 -3.27 -10.27
CA VAL A 123 7.02 -4.47 -10.85
C VAL A 123 6.30 -5.71 -10.35
N THR A 124 6.33 -6.78 -11.14
CA THR A 124 5.76 -8.06 -10.76
C THR A 124 6.56 -9.20 -11.37
N GLN A 125 6.46 -10.40 -10.80
CA GLN A 125 7.07 -11.60 -11.34
C GLN A 125 6.18 -12.34 -12.35
N GLY A 126 4.99 -11.80 -12.65
CA GLY A 126 4.14 -12.30 -13.73
C GLY A 126 4.67 -11.92 -15.11
N PRO A 127 4.35 -12.71 -16.16
CA PRO A 127 4.63 -12.32 -17.55
C PRO A 127 4.04 -10.94 -17.87
N ILE A 128 4.73 -10.16 -18.70
CA ILE A 128 4.34 -8.76 -18.93
C ILE A 128 2.93 -8.62 -19.52
N ASP A 129 2.56 -9.45 -20.46
CA ASP A 129 1.23 -9.47 -21.10
C ASP A 129 0.11 -9.78 -20.10
N GLU A 130 0.32 -10.75 -19.21
CA GLU A 130 -0.64 -11.06 -18.14
C GLU A 130 -0.73 -9.90 -17.14
N ALA A 131 0.41 -9.31 -16.78
CA ALA A 131 0.49 -8.17 -15.88
C ALA A 131 -0.25 -6.94 -16.45
N LEU A 132 -0.08 -6.64 -17.73
CA LEU A 132 -0.76 -5.55 -18.42
C LEU A 132 -2.27 -5.81 -18.56
N ALA A 133 -2.66 -7.05 -18.84
CA ALA A 133 -4.07 -7.45 -18.87
C ALA A 133 -4.72 -7.30 -17.48
N TYR A 134 -4.00 -7.70 -16.42
CA TYR A 134 -4.47 -7.53 -15.04
C TYR A 134 -4.55 -6.05 -14.66
N LYS A 135 -3.52 -5.26 -14.95
CA LYS A 135 -3.51 -3.80 -14.78
C LYS A 135 -4.75 -3.15 -15.38
N ALA A 136 -5.08 -3.51 -16.63
CA ALA A 136 -6.26 -3.00 -17.33
C ALA A 136 -7.56 -3.42 -16.63
N ARG A 137 -7.65 -4.70 -16.23
CA ARG A 137 -8.83 -5.27 -15.55
C ARG A 137 -9.17 -4.55 -14.25
N VAL A 138 -8.16 -4.19 -13.44
CA VAL A 138 -8.36 -3.49 -12.16
C VAL A 138 -8.30 -1.96 -12.28
N GLY A 139 -8.16 -1.44 -13.49
CA GLY A 139 -8.11 0.01 -13.76
C GLY A 139 -6.87 0.72 -13.19
N ASN A 140 -5.78 0.00 -12.94
CA ASN A 140 -4.57 0.59 -12.37
C ASN A 140 -3.91 1.55 -13.38
N LYS A 141 -3.49 2.73 -12.94
CA LYS A 141 -2.96 3.80 -13.80
C LYS A 141 -1.43 3.86 -13.86
N MET A 142 -0.74 3.14 -12.99
CA MET A 142 0.72 3.18 -12.90
C MET A 142 1.37 2.41 -14.06
N THR A 143 2.65 2.69 -14.32
CA THR A 143 3.45 1.90 -15.26
C THR A 143 3.88 0.60 -14.59
N TRP A 144 3.75 -0.51 -15.32
CA TRP A 144 4.10 -1.84 -14.87
C TRP A 144 5.23 -2.42 -15.70
N TYR A 145 6.12 -3.17 -15.02
CA TYR A 145 7.17 -3.97 -15.62
C TYR A 145 7.17 -5.39 -15.05
N SER A 146 7.61 -6.35 -15.85
CA SER A 146 7.82 -7.72 -15.39
C SER A 146 9.28 -7.96 -15.00
N THR A 147 9.45 -8.75 -13.96
CA THR A 147 10.74 -9.29 -13.52
C THR A 147 10.79 -10.81 -13.65
N ALA A 148 9.88 -11.41 -14.44
CA ALA A 148 9.77 -12.87 -14.59
C ALA A 148 11.09 -13.51 -15.04
N ASP A 149 11.75 -12.89 -16.00
CA ASP A 149 13.02 -13.36 -16.59
C ASP A 149 14.25 -12.60 -16.05
N SER A 150 14.10 -11.90 -14.91
CA SER A 150 15.16 -11.10 -14.28
C SER A 150 15.36 -11.54 -12.83
N PRO A 151 16.60 -11.60 -12.36
CA PRO A 151 16.87 -11.84 -10.93
C PRO A 151 16.46 -10.67 -10.03
N PHE A 152 16.10 -9.52 -10.59
CA PHE A 152 15.77 -8.31 -9.86
C PHE A 152 14.75 -8.55 -8.73
N GLY A 153 13.64 -9.25 -9.02
CA GLY A 153 12.60 -9.49 -8.00
C GLY A 153 13.16 -10.23 -6.78
N THR A 154 13.89 -11.32 -7.00
CA THR A 154 14.51 -12.13 -5.94
C THR A 154 15.59 -11.35 -5.18
N ASP A 155 16.48 -10.64 -5.92
CA ASP A 155 17.58 -9.87 -5.32
C ASP A 155 17.06 -8.68 -4.49
N MET A 156 15.90 -8.15 -4.85
CA MET A 156 15.22 -7.12 -4.07
C MET A 156 14.42 -7.69 -2.87
N GLY A 157 14.39 -9.01 -2.68
CA GLY A 157 13.74 -9.67 -1.54
C GLY A 157 12.28 -10.04 -1.79
N ALA A 158 11.85 -10.12 -3.05
CA ALA A 158 10.53 -10.60 -3.45
C ALA A 158 10.67 -11.94 -4.19
N PRO A 159 10.72 -13.08 -3.47
CA PRO A 159 10.82 -14.39 -4.09
C PRO A 159 9.55 -14.71 -4.90
N PRO A 160 9.65 -15.68 -5.85
CA PRO A 160 8.49 -16.14 -6.60
C PRO A 160 7.33 -16.57 -5.69
N GLY A 161 6.12 -16.13 -6.03
CA GLY A 161 4.89 -16.47 -5.29
C GLY A 161 4.73 -15.76 -3.94
N GLY A 162 5.60 -14.82 -3.57
CA GLY A 162 5.47 -14.14 -2.29
C GLY A 162 6.25 -12.83 -2.19
N GLY A 163 5.90 -12.06 -1.16
CA GLY A 163 6.62 -10.83 -0.83
C GLY A 163 6.18 -9.62 -1.66
N PHE A 164 5.52 -8.69 -0.97
CA PHE A 164 5.32 -7.34 -1.48
C PHE A 164 6.27 -6.40 -0.75
N GLN A 165 6.76 -5.41 -1.44
CA GLN A 165 7.61 -4.40 -0.83
C GLN A 165 7.71 -3.14 -1.68
N VAL A 166 8.14 -2.07 -1.05
CA VAL A 166 8.57 -0.85 -1.70
C VAL A 166 10.08 -0.78 -1.65
N ASN A 167 10.71 -0.56 -2.78
CA ASN A 167 12.13 -0.26 -2.91
C ASN A 167 12.31 1.15 -3.44
N VAL A 168 13.35 1.83 -3.01
CA VAL A 168 13.71 3.16 -3.47
C VAL A 168 15.13 3.13 -4.01
N PHE A 169 15.29 3.72 -5.20
CA PHE A 169 16.56 3.73 -5.93
C PHE A 169 16.97 5.16 -6.28
N PHE A 170 18.26 5.34 -6.43
CA PHE A 170 18.88 6.57 -6.90
C PHE A 170 19.81 6.25 -8.06
N ARG A 171 19.84 7.13 -9.08
CA ARG A 171 20.66 6.95 -10.27
C ARG A 171 21.72 8.04 -10.37
N ILE A 172 22.98 7.63 -10.62
CA ILE A 172 24.09 8.52 -10.92
C ILE A 172 24.68 8.08 -12.29
N GLY A 173 24.52 8.88 -13.30
CA GLY A 173 24.82 8.45 -14.67
C GLY A 173 23.98 7.24 -15.04
N ASP A 174 24.61 6.13 -15.43
CA ASP A 174 23.93 4.86 -15.75
C ASP A 174 23.94 3.87 -14.59
N THR A 175 24.56 4.22 -13.46
CA THR A 175 24.63 3.34 -12.29
C THR A 175 23.44 3.57 -11.38
N VAL A 176 22.78 2.49 -10.98
CA VAL A 176 21.63 2.48 -10.08
C VAL A 176 22.05 1.99 -8.69
N TYR A 177 21.58 2.69 -7.67
CA TYR A 177 21.83 2.38 -6.26
C TYR A 177 20.51 2.17 -5.53
N ARG A 178 20.46 1.15 -4.68
CA ARG A 178 19.35 0.96 -3.72
C ARG A 178 19.60 1.80 -2.48
N THR A 179 18.66 2.66 -2.12
CA THR A 179 18.77 3.60 -1.00
C THR A 179 17.89 3.23 0.19
N TYR A 180 16.76 2.56 -0.06
CA TYR A 180 15.82 2.21 1.00
C TYR A 180 14.88 1.08 0.54
N ASN A 181 14.36 0.32 1.50
CA ASN A 181 13.21 -0.54 1.28
C ASN A 181 12.34 -0.65 2.53
N THR A 182 11.08 -1.03 2.32
CA THR A 182 10.14 -1.36 3.39
C THR A 182 9.13 -2.40 2.92
N GLN A 183 8.61 -3.18 3.86
CA GLN A 183 7.62 -4.23 3.62
C GLN A 183 6.67 -4.37 4.81
N GLY A 184 5.66 -5.21 4.69
CA GLY A 184 4.69 -5.44 5.75
C GLY A 184 4.02 -4.13 6.17
N ARG A 185 3.82 -3.93 7.45
CA ARG A 185 3.21 -2.72 8.00
C ARG A 185 3.96 -1.42 7.70
N GLY A 186 5.25 -1.51 7.35
CA GLY A 186 5.99 -0.33 6.89
C GLY A 186 5.48 0.29 5.58
N THR A 187 4.73 -0.48 4.77
CA THR A 187 4.08 0.05 3.55
C THR A 187 2.75 0.73 3.85
N GLU A 188 2.10 0.44 4.97
CA GLU A 188 0.79 0.98 5.31
C GLU A 188 0.80 2.50 5.43
N GLN A 189 1.91 3.09 5.89
CA GLN A 189 2.10 4.53 5.99
C GLN A 189 2.13 5.25 4.63
N LEU A 190 2.32 4.50 3.53
CA LEU A 190 2.33 5.03 2.17
C LEU A 190 0.94 5.01 1.53
N SER A 191 -0.03 4.36 2.18
CA SER A 191 -1.43 4.27 1.78
C SER A 191 -2.25 5.30 2.55
N TYR A 192 -3.14 6.02 1.91
CA TYR A 192 -4.06 6.93 2.61
C TYR A 192 -5.28 6.21 3.20
N SER A 193 -5.60 4.98 2.77
CA SER A 193 -6.74 4.22 3.31
C SER A 193 -6.57 3.90 4.79
N PHE A 194 -5.40 3.38 5.19
CA PHE A 194 -5.17 3.03 6.58
C PHE A 194 -5.20 4.24 7.53
N PRO A 195 -4.49 5.35 7.25
CA PRO A 195 -4.61 6.56 8.05
C PRO A 195 -6.04 7.11 8.13
N LEU A 196 -6.84 7.01 7.06
CA LEU A 196 -8.24 7.45 7.10
C LEU A 196 -9.11 6.55 7.99
N ILE A 197 -8.92 5.24 7.91
CA ILE A 197 -9.65 4.28 8.76
C ILE A 197 -9.25 4.47 10.23
N ASP A 198 -7.98 4.72 10.51
CA ASP A 198 -7.48 4.96 11.86
C ASP A 198 -8.04 6.25 12.51
N LEU A 199 -8.66 7.15 11.74
CA LEU A 199 -9.41 8.30 12.27
C LEU A 199 -10.84 7.96 12.73
N LEU A 200 -11.36 6.80 12.32
CA LEU A 200 -12.71 6.39 12.66
C LEU A 200 -12.78 5.87 14.12
N PRO A 201 -13.92 6.00 14.81
CA PRO A 201 -14.06 5.53 16.17
C PRO A 201 -13.65 4.07 16.39
N TYR A 202 -14.01 3.18 15.48
CA TYR A 202 -13.66 1.76 15.57
C TYR A 202 -12.32 1.40 14.94
N GLY A 203 -11.64 2.34 14.25
CA GLY A 203 -10.40 2.06 13.54
C GLY A 203 -10.53 0.95 12.50
N ARG A 204 -9.51 0.13 12.36
CA ARG A 204 -9.46 -0.99 11.39
C ARG A 204 -10.26 -2.21 11.83
N GLN A 205 -10.70 -2.25 13.07
CA GLN A 205 -11.46 -3.36 13.69
C GLN A 205 -10.68 -4.70 13.62
N GLU A 206 -9.37 -4.65 13.75
CA GLU A 206 -8.52 -5.84 13.70
C GLU A 206 -8.09 -6.28 15.12
N GLU A 207 -8.02 -7.59 15.36
CA GLU A 207 -7.75 -8.21 16.67
C GLU A 207 -6.47 -7.72 17.37
N TRP A 208 -5.49 -7.22 16.60
CA TRP A 208 -4.24 -6.70 17.14
C TRP A 208 -4.33 -5.26 17.66
N GLN A 209 -5.42 -4.55 17.33
CA GLN A 209 -5.63 -3.18 17.80
C GLN A 209 -6.01 -3.16 19.28
N ASP A 210 -5.49 -2.17 20.00
CA ASP A 210 -5.93 -1.85 21.37
C ASP A 210 -7.28 -1.15 21.31
N SER A 211 -8.34 -1.94 21.34
CA SER A 211 -9.73 -1.47 21.27
C SER A 211 -10.44 -1.68 22.60
N PRO A 212 -11.34 -0.77 23.01
CA PRO A 212 -12.17 -0.96 24.18
C PRO A 212 -13.02 -2.23 24.09
N GLU A 213 -13.38 -2.78 25.25
CA GLU A 213 -14.23 -3.97 25.34
C GLU A 213 -15.58 -3.73 24.65
N GLY A 214 -16.05 -4.73 23.89
CA GLY A 214 -17.31 -4.70 23.16
C GLY A 214 -17.24 -3.99 21.80
N TRP A 215 -16.09 -3.45 21.40
CA TRP A 215 -15.93 -2.89 20.07
C TRP A 215 -15.73 -4.00 19.01
N PRO A 216 -16.18 -3.77 17.77
CA PRO A 216 -16.04 -4.78 16.72
C PRO A 216 -14.57 -5.09 16.46
N GLN A 217 -14.25 -6.38 16.40
CA GLN A 217 -12.92 -6.89 16.04
C GLN A 217 -13.04 -8.07 15.10
N SER A 218 -12.09 -8.21 14.20
CA SER A 218 -12.04 -9.29 13.20
C SER A 218 -10.59 -9.69 12.92
N PRO A 219 -10.36 -10.85 12.32
CA PRO A 219 -9.01 -11.27 11.93
C PRO A 219 -8.34 -10.22 11.05
N THR A 220 -7.01 -10.07 11.22
CA THR A 220 -6.20 -9.12 10.46
C THR A 220 -6.44 -9.27 8.96
N TYR A 221 -6.66 -8.14 8.29
CA TYR A 221 -6.94 -8.04 6.84
C TYR A 221 -8.28 -8.64 6.37
N SER A 222 -9.14 -9.12 7.26
CA SER A 222 -10.44 -9.68 6.86
C SER A 222 -11.41 -8.65 6.25
N GLY A 223 -11.23 -7.37 6.57
CA GLY A 223 -12.02 -6.25 6.02
C GLY A 223 -11.57 -5.76 4.63
N TRP A 224 -10.54 -6.37 4.05
CA TRP A 224 -10.04 -5.92 2.75
C TRP A 224 -10.98 -6.32 1.61
N ALA A 225 -11.19 -5.38 0.68
CA ALA A 225 -11.92 -5.67 -0.54
C ALA A 225 -11.19 -6.71 -1.39
N SER A 226 -11.92 -7.60 -2.04
CA SER A 226 -11.34 -8.54 -3.00
C SER A 226 -10.80 -7.81 -4.23
N SER A 227 -9.83 -8.41 -4.92
CA SER A 227 -9.30 -7.85 -6.18
C SER A 227 -10.37 -7.66 -7.23
N GLU A 228 -11.39 -8.53 -7.26
CA GLU A 228 -12.57 -8.42 -8.14
C GLU A 228 -13.39 -7.15 -7.84
N ALA A 229 -13.49 -6.73 -6.57
CA ALA A 229 -14.21 -5.51 -6.23
C ALA A 229 -13.59 -4.27 -6.88
N TYR A 230 -12.26 -4.21 -6.99
CA TYR A 230 -11.57 -3.10 -7.66
C TYR A 230 -11.87 -3.06 -9.17
N ALA A 231 -12.02 -4.22 -9.83
CA ALA A 231 -12.39 -4.27 -11.24
C ALA A 231 -13.78 -3.67 -11.51
N ARG A 232 -14.75 -3.91 -10.63
CA ARG A 232 -16.09 -3.32 -10.75
C ARG A 232 -16.07 -1.79 -10.70
N TYR A 233 -15.18 -1.20 -9.91
CA TYR A 233 -15.02 0.26 -9.85
C TYR A 233 -14.31 0.79 -11.11
N ALA A 234 -13.42 0.01 -11.73
CA ALA A 234 -12.74 0.40 -12.96
C ALA A 234 -13.69 0.50 -14.16
N GLU A 235 -14.74 -0.33 -14.21
CA GLU A 235 -15.76 -0.30 -15.28
C GLU A 235 -16.73 0.89 -15.16
N ALA A 236 -16.84 1.47 -13.95
CA ALA A 236 -17.78 2.55 -13.66
C ALA A 236 -17.20 3.96 -13.91
N THR A 237 -15.91 4.06 -14.25
CA THR A 237 -15.18 5.31 -14.52
C THR A 237 -14.75 5.42 -15.97
#